data_299ea247a17cad1b3318389c5f39d3e4
#
_entry.id   299ea247a17cad1b3318389c5f39d3e4
#
_cell.length_a   1.000
_cell.length_b   1.000
_cell.length_c   1.000
_cell.angle_alpha   90.00
_cell.angle_beta   90.00
_cell.angle_gamma   90.00
#
_symmetry.space_group_name_H-M   'P 1'
#
loop_
_entity.id
_entity.type
_entity.pdbx_description
1 polymer ?
#
loop_
_entity_poly.entity_id
_entity_poly.type
_entity_poly.pdbx_seq_one_letter_code
_entity_poly.pdbx_strand_id
1 'polypeptide(L)'
;MVNVTRKEDCCGCAACVQVCPKSCITMVRDAEGFDYPKADSEQCISCGLCEKVCPVSHAQAEPAGEPKAFAAYGPDKDRAESSSGGIFAQLARRTLAQGGLVFGAAMAEDSKTAVHMAIDGEEDLPRLQGSKYLQSHMGNCFRQAKEALEAGRAVLFTGTPCQIEGLLHFLGRDYENLVTADVICHGVPSEKLWQKYLDYQQHRYGSRVTRVSFRDKRQGWKSFSMALTFENGKQYAKKLYFDTYLQLFLQDLCLRPSCYRCPSRKLHRRSDLTLGDFWGCDVVCPDLDDDTGLSLVFVHSEKGQRVFDALPLQTRSVTVDQALTANKAMIRSPAKPQQREEVLSALDTLPLEQVGKRYLRKLPMKEAIRLSIPTQVIRTAKKLLKR
;
A
#
# COMPACT_ATOMS: atom_id res chain seq x y z
N MET A 1 15.06 -21.51 -14.14
CA MET A 1 13.58 -21.44 -14.10
C MET A 1 13.16 -21.05 -12.68
N VAL A 2 12.34 -20.00 -12.54
CA VAL A 2 11.89 -19.57 -11.22
C VAL A 2 11.25 -20.72 -10.45
N ASN A 3 11.73 -20.93 -9.22
CA ASN A 3 11.19 -21.91 -8.29
C ASN A 3 11.25 -21.30 -6.87
N VAL A 4 10.08 -21.15 -6.24
CA VAL A 4 9.96 -20.60 -4.89
C VAL A 4 9.96 -21.76 -3.90
N THR A 5 11.14 -22.10 -3.39
CA THR A 5 11.31 -23.18 -2.40
C THR A 5 10.87 -22.74 -1.00
N ARG A 6 11.08 -21.47 -0.66
CA ARG A 6 10.63 -20.87 0.60
C ARG A 6 9.73 -19.68 0.31
N LYS A 7 8.56 -19.64 0.91
CA LYS A 7 7.56 -18.59 0.72
C LYS A 7 8.05 -17.20 1.12
N GLU A 8 8.96 -17.13 2.06
CA GLU A 8 9.61 -15.89 2.52
C GLU A 8 10.47 -15.24 1.45
N ASP A 9 10.95 -16.00 0.46
CA ASP A 9 11.83 -15.52 -0.60
C ASP A 9 11.06 -15.00 -1.83
N CYS A 10 9.73 -14.87 -1.75
CA CYS A 10 8.91 -14.33 -2.84
C CYS A 10 7.97 -13.23 -2.35
N CYS A 11 8.19 -11.99 -2.80
CA CYS A 11 7.34 -10.85 -2.51
C CYS A 11 6.08 -10.76 -3.40
N GLY A 12 5.93 -11.61 -4.43
CA GLY A 12 4.77 -11.62 -5.33
C GLY A 12 4.71 -10.42 -6.29
N CYS A 13 5.84 -9.81 -6.65
CA CYS A 13 5.89 -8.64 -7.55
C CYS A 13 5.54 -8.96 -9.01
N ALA A 14 5.48 -10.23 -9.40
CA ALA A 14 5.18 -10.73 -10.75
C ALA A 14 6.15 -10.30 -11.87
N ALA A 15 7.37 -9.78 -11.56
CA ALA A 15 8.36 -9.45 -12.57
C ALA A 15 8.77 -10.67 -13.40
N CYS A 16 8.95 -11.83 -12.75
CA CYS A 16 9.29 -13.10 -13.41
C CYS A 16 8.23 -13.57 -14.41
N VAL A 17 6.94 -13.30 -14.14
CA VAL A 17 5.82 -13.61 -15.04
C VAL A 17 5.89 -12.73 -16.29
N GLN A 18 6.07 -11.43 -16.10
CA GLN A 18 6.01 -10.46 -17.19
C GLN A 18 7.23 -10.48 -18.10
N VAL A 19 8.41 -10.88 -17.58
CA VAL A 19 9.63 -10.98 -18.38
C VAL A 19 9.67 -12.25 -19.23
N CYS A 20 8.84 -13.26 -18.94
CA CYS A 20 8.91 -14.54 -19.63
C CYS A 20 8.49 -14.42 -21.11
N PRO A 21 9.41 -14.68 -22.07
CA PRO A 21 9.10 -14.56 -23.51
C PRO A 21 8.16 -15.67 -24.00
N LYS A 22 8.07 -16.78 -23.26
CA LYS A 22 7.17 -17.89 -23.56
C LYS A 22 5.84 -17.82 -22.77
N SER A 23 5.67 -16.82 -21.90
CA SER A 23 4.50 -16.70 -21.03
C SER A 23 4.17 -17.99 -20.25
N CYS A 24 5.20 -18.81 -19.96
CA CYS A 24 5.06 -20.11 -19.29
C CYS A 24 5.08 -20.01 -17.77
N ILE A 25 4.99 -18.81 -17.19
CA ILE A 25 4.94 -18.60 -15.74
C ILE A 25 3.61 -17.97 -15.38
N THR A 26 2.86 -18.62 -14.48
CA THR A 26 1.58 -18.13 -13.95
C THR A 26 1.69 -17.90 -12.45
N MET A 27 0.87 -16.99 -11.91
CA MET A 27 0.72 -16.83 -10.46
C MET A 27 -0.35 -17.80 -9.97
N VAL A 28 -0.01 -18.65 -9.00
CA VAL A 28 -0.90 -19.65 -8.43
C VAL A 28 -1.10 -19.36 -6.96
N ARG A 29 -2.36 -19.36 -6.54
CA ARG A 29 -2.75 -19.11 -5.15
C ARG A 29 -2.47 -20.31 -4.26
N ASP A 30 -1.85 -20.04 -3.12
CA ASP A 30 -1.64 -21.05 -2.08
C ASP A 30 -2.82 -21.13 -1.09
N ALA A 31 -2.76 -22.09 -0.18
CA ALA A 31 -3.79 -22.28 0.85
C ALA A 31 -3.94 -21.11 1.84
N GLU A 32 -2.92 -20.27 1.96
CA GLU A 32 -2.97 -19.05 2.78
C GLU A 32 -3.56 -17.84 2.06
N GLY A 33 -3.83 -17.95 0.75
CA GLY A 33 -4.39 -16.89 -0.09
C GLY A 33 -3.35 -15.92 -0.65
N PHE A 34 -2.11 -16.37 -0.85
CA PHE A 34 -1.05 -15.61 -1.52
C PHE A 34 -0.66 -16.26 -2.85
N ASP A 35 -0.40 -15.42 -3.85
CA ASP A 35 -0.02 -15.90 -5.16
C ASP A 35 1.50 -16.04 -5.28
N TYR A 36 1.95 -17.18 -5.84
CA TYR A 36 3.36 -17.52 -6.10
C TYR A 36 3.54 -17.93 -7.56
N PRO A 37 4.68 -17.61 -8.19
CA PRO A 37 4.95 -17.99 -9.56
C PRO A 37 5.14 -19.50 -9.67
N LYS A 38 4.48 -20.11 -10.67
CA LYS A 38 4.65 -21.48 -11.08
C LYS A 38 4.99 -21.51 -12.57
N ALA A 39 6.13 -22.10 -12.90
CA ALA A 39 6.56 -22.24 -14.28
C ALA A 39 6.12 -23.60 -14.86
N ASP A 40 5.67 -23.59 -16.11
CA ASP A 40 5.43 -24.77 -16.90
C ASP A 40 6.78 -25.24 -17.49
N SER A 41 7.25 -26.41 -17.06
CA SER A 41 8.54 -26.99 -17.47
C SER A 41 8.57 -27.41 -18.93
N GLU A 42 7.42 -27.77 -19.54
CA GLU A 42 7.34 -28.22 -20.90
C GLU A 42 7.50 -27.07 -21.92
N GLN A 43 7.01 -25.87 -21.52
CA GLN A 43 7.12 -24.67 -22.35
C GLN A 43 8.37 -23.84 -22.05
N CYS A 44 9.07 -24.12 -20.95
CA CYS A 44 10.22 -23.35 -20.48
C CYS A 44 11.47 -23.62 -21.33
N ILE A 45 12.04 -22.58 -21.93
CA ILE A 45 13.29 -22.64 -22.71
C ILE A 45 14.55 -22.42 -21.86
N SER A 46 14.44 -22.42 -20.55
CA SER A 46 15.55 -22.28 -19.58
C SER A 46 16.44 -21.05 -19.82
N CYS A 47 15.89 -19.92 -20.30
CA CYS A 47 16.64 -18.70 -20.61
C CYS A 47 17.15 -17.91 -19.39
N GLY A 48 16.72 -18.22 -18.17
CA GLY A 48 17.17 -17.58 -16.92
C GLY A 48 16.61 -16.18 -16.64
N LEU A 49 15.84 -15.56 -17.56
CA LEU A 49 15.36 -14.18 -17.41
C LEU A 49 14.50 -13.98 -16.15
N CYS A 50 13.66 -14.95 -15.80
CA CYS A 50 12.80 -14.88 -14.62
C CYS A 50 13.59 -14.83 -13.31
N GLU A 51 14.75 -15.45 -13.25
CA GLU A 51 15.66 -15.39 -12.10
C GLU A 51 16.38 -14.04 -12.07
N LYS A 52 16.89 -13.60 -13.23
CA LYS A 52 17.64 -12.34 -13.38
C LYS A 52 16.84 -11.11 -12.93
N VAL A 53 15.52 -11.08 -13.18
CA VAL A 53 14.64 -9.95 -12.79
C VAL A 53 14.10 -10.04 -11.38
N CYS A 54 14.44 -11.10 -10.63
CA CYS A 54 13.90 -11.27 -9.27
C CYS A 54 14.61 -10.32 -8.29
N PRO A 55 13.89 -9.34 -7.70
CA PRO A 55 14.51 -8.37 -6.80
C PRO A 55 14.95 -8.97 -5.45
N VAL A 56 14.46 -10.17 -5.14
CA VAL A 56 14.86 -10.87 -3.90
C VAL A 56 16.14 -11.65 -4.11
N SER A 57 16.30 -12.33 -5.26
CA SER A 57 17.49 -13.11 -5.57
C SER A 57 18.67 -12.26 -6.06
N HIS A 58 18.40 -11.08 -6.63
CA HIS A 58 19.38 -10.18 -7.23
C HIS A 58 19.21 -8.76 -6.68
N ALA A 59 19.34 -8.61 -5.35
CA ALA A 59 19.32 -7.30 -4.73
C ALA A 59 20.42 -6.41 -5.33
N GLN A 60 20.05 -5.23 -5.80
CA GLN A 60 21.01 -4.24 -6.30
C GLN A 60 21.59 -3.40 -5.17
N ALA A 61 22.73 -2.76 -5.44
CA ALA A 61 23.35 -1.83 -4.51
C ALA A 61 22.38 -0.70 -4.14
N GLU A 62 22.43 -0.29 -2.87
CA GLU A 62 21.66 0.84 -2.40
C GLU A 62 22.20 2.14 -3.00
N PRO A 63 21.33 3.10 -3.36
CA PRO A 63 21.76 4.43 -3.77
C PRO A 63 22.61 5.10 -2.67
N ALA A 64 23.61 5.86 -3.10
CA ALA A 64 24.43 6.65 -2.19
C ALA A 64 23.69 7.91 -1.71
N GLY A 65 24.06 8.39 -0.51
CA GLY A 65 23.49 9.60 0.07
C GLY A 65 22.22 9.37 0.88
N GLU A 66 22.02 10.19 1.89
CA GLU A 66 20.83 10.13 2.74
C GLU A 66 19.65 10.78 2.00
N PRO A 67 18.44 10.14 1.98
CA PRO A 67 17.28 10.75 1.35
C PRO A 67 16.83 11.99 2.13
N LYS A 68 16.30 12.99 1.42
CA LYS A 68 15.67 14.14 2.06
C LYS A 68 14.27 13.75 2.53
N ALA A 69 13.87 14.29 3.70
CA ALA A 69 12.56 14.00 4.27
C ALA A 69 11.73 15.27 4.46
N PHE A 70 10.43 15.18 4.16
CA PHE A 70 9.50 16.29 4.21
C PHE A 70 8.18 15.88 4.85
N ALA A 71 7.64 16.76 5.71
CA ALA A 71 6.21 16.81 5.98
C ALA A 71 5.54 17.57 4.83
N ALA A 72 4.47 17.01 4.23
CA ALA A 72 3.86 17.63 3.07
C ALA A 72 2.35 17.36 2.97
N TYR A 73 1.60 18.36 2.46
CA TYR A 73 0.21 18.15 2.05
C TYR A 73 -0.14 19.04 0.85
N GLY A 74 -1.06 18.56 0.04
CA GLY A 74 -1.60 19.26 -1.13
C GLY A 74 -2.88 20.04 -0.83
N PRO A 75 -3.56 20.54 -1.88
CA PRO A 75 -4.83 21.22 -1.77
C PRO A 75 -5.88 20.41 -0.99
N ASP A 76 -6.77 21.09 -0.27
CA ASP A 76 -7.76 20.48 0.63
C ASP A 76 -8.63 19.43 -0.04
N LYS A 77 -9.04 19.64 -1.30
CA LYS A 77 -9.83 18.67 -2.07
C LYS A 77 -9.08 17.33 -2.19
N ASP A 78 -7.84 17.36 -2.67
CA ASP A 78 -7.04 16.13 -2.85
C ASP A 78 -6.67 15.50 -1.52
N ARG A 79 -6.43 16.33 -0.51
CA ARG A 79 -6.18 15.88 0.85
C ARG A 79 -7.39 15.16 1.43
N ALA A 80 -8.62 15.66 1.20
CA ALA A 80 -9.85 15.03 1.66
C ALA A 80 -10.09 13.65 1.03
N GLU A 81 -9.82 13.51 -0.26
CA GLU A 81 -10.02 12.30 -1.06
C GLU A 81 -8.87 11.27 -0.91
N SER A 82 -7.76 11.67 -0.31
CA SER A 82 -6.57 10.82 -0.11
C SER A 82 -6.53 10.18 1.27
N SER A 83 -5.72 9.14 1.42
CA SER A 83 -5.47 8.50 2.73
C SER A 83 -4.67 9.39 3.69
N SER A 84 -3.86 10.30 3.15
CA SER A 84 -2.97 11.19 3.90
C SER A 84 -3.01 12.62 3.33
N GLY A 85 -1.87 13.23 3.07
CA GLY A 85 -1.72 14.62 2.61
C GLY A 85 -2.00 14.87 1.13
N GLY A 86 -2.36 13.88 0.30
CA GLY A 86 -2.76 14.09 -1.10
C GLY A 86 -1.63 14.16 -2.12
N ILE A 87 -0.40 13.77 -1.76
CA ILE A 87 0.78 13.88 -2.62
C ILE A 87 0.63 13.06 -3.91
N PHE A 88 0.11 11.82 -3.81
CA PHE A 88 -0.12 10.97 -4.98
C PHE A 88 -1.01 11.66 -6.03
N ALA A 89 -2.09 12.33 -5.59
CA ALA A 89 -3.00 13.00 -6.51
C ALA A 89 -2.29 14.11 -7.30
N GLN A 90 -1.38 14.87 -6.65
CA GLN A 90 -0.60 15.92 -7.31
C GLN A 90 0.40 15.36 -8.32
N LEU A 91 1.10 14.27 -7.96
CA LEU A 91 2.00 13.56 -8.88
C LEU A 91 1.23 13.04 -10.11
N ALA A 92 0.06 12.43 -9.88
CA ALA A 92 -0.78 11.88 -10.93
C ALA A 92 -1.29 12.97 -11.87
N ARG A 93 -1.87 14.06 -11.35
CA ARG A 93 -2.35 15.22 -12.17
C ARG A 93 -1.24 15.80 -13.01
N ARG A 94 -0.04 16.00 -12.43
CA ARG A 94 1.12 16.48 -13.18
C ARG A 94 1.45 15.57 -14.36
N THR A 95 1.47 14.25 -14.14
CA THR A 95 1.80 13.28 -15.19
C THR A 95 0.72 13.23 -16.27
N LEU A 96 -0.56 13.22 -15.87
CA LEU A 96 -1.70 13.23 -16.79
C LEU A 96 -1.75 14.51 -17.64
N ALA A 97 -1.46 15.67 -17.05
CA ALA A 97 -1.38 16.94 -17.76
C ALA A 97 -0.29 16.98 -18.86
N GLN A 98 0.71 16.09 -18.78
CA GLN A 98 1.76 15.89 -19.79
C GLN A 98 1.38 14.83 -20.84
N GLY A 99 0.13 14.34 -20.87
CA GLY A 99 -0.29 13.22 -21.70
C GLY A 99 0.31 11.88 -21.31
N GLY A 100 0.79 11.79 -20.07
CA GLY A 100 1.44 10.59 -19.52
C GLY A 100 0.46 9.51 -19.08
N LEU A 101 1.00 8.42 -18.52
CA LEU A 101 0.27 7.32 -17.88
C LEU A 101 0.57 7.27 -16.40
N VAL A 102 -0.44 7.02 -15.60
CA VAL A 102 -0.31 6.79 -14.15
C VAL A 102 -0.70 5.37 -13.81
N PHE A 103 0.23 4.62 -13.24
CA PHE A 103 0.01 3.27 -12.74
C PHE A 103 -0.17 3.26 -11.23
N GLY A 104 -1.18 2.54 -10.75
CA GLY A 104 -1.45 2.41 -9.33
C GLY A 104 -2.43 1.30 -9.01
N ALA A 105 -2.62 1.05 -7.71
CA ALA A 105 -3.54 0.03 -7.23
C ALA A 105 -4.99 0.55 -7.21
N ALA A 106 -5.93 -0.22 -7.73
CA ALA A 106 -7.37 -0.02 -7.66
C ALA A 106 -8.06 -1.24 -7.05
N MET A 107 -9.28 -1.08 -6.54
CA MET A 107 -10.14 -2.24 -6.28
C MET A 107 -10.74 -2.72 -7.60
N ALA A 108 -10.82 -4.03 -7.78
CA ALA A 108 -11.60 -4.64 -8.86
C ALA A 108 -13.09 -4.31 -8.69
N GLU A 109 -13.88 -4.38 -9.77
CA GLU A 109 -15.30 -4.02 -9.78
C GLU A 109 -16.13 -4.83 -8.78
N ASP A 110 -15.75 -6.08 -8.55
CA ASP A 110 -16.39 -6.96 -7.58
C ASP A 110 -15.93 -6.73 -6.13
N SER A 111 -14.98 -5.81 -5.91
CA SER A 111 -14.35 -5.50 -4.63
C SER A 111 -13.61 -6.68 -3.97
N LYS A 112 -13.43 -7.82 -4.66
CA LYS A 112 -12.80 -9.03 -4.08
C LYS A 112 -11.29 -8.99 -4.10
N THR A 113 -10.72 -8.25 -5.04
CA THR A 113 -9.26 -8.17 -5.24
C THR A 113 -8.82 -6.74 -5.45
N ALA A 114 -7.55 -6.46 -5.23
CA ALA A 114 -6.91 -5.26 -5.73
C ALA A 114 -6.16 -5.59 -7.03
N VAL A 115 -6.24 -4.69 -8.00
CA VAL A 115 -5.54 -4.81 -9.29
C VAL A 115 -4.63 -3.61 -9.49
N HIS A 116 -3.51 -3.81 -10.15
CA HIS A 116 -2.70 -2.72 -10.67
C HIS A 116 -3.20 -2.34 -12.05
N MET A 117 -3.37 -1.06 -12.32
CA MET A 117 -3.87 -0.60 -13.61
C MET A 117 -3.25 0.73 -14.00
N ALA A 118 -3.31 1.06 -15.28
CA ALA A 118 -2.98 2.36 -15.84
C ALA A 118 -4.23 3.22 -16.00
N ILE A 119 -4.05 4.52 -15.83
CA ILE A 119 -5.01 5.55 -16.25
C ILE A 119 -4.30 6.59 -17.10
N ASP A 120 -5.01 7.21 -18.02
CA ASP A 120 -4.54 8.33 -18.89
C ASP A 120 -5.47 9.55 -18.86
N GLY A 121 -6.56 9.49 -18.07
CA GLY A 121 -7.50 10.59 -17.81
C GLY A 121 -7.66 10.86 -16.31
N GLU A 122 -7.96 12.11 -15.97
CA GLU A 122 -8.16 12.54 -14.58
C GLU A 122 -9.47 12.02 -13.99
N GLU A 123 -10.46 11.69 -14.81
CA GLU A 123 -11.73 11.08 -14.42
C GLU A 123 -11.56 9.73 -13.74
N ASP A 124 -10.51 8.97 -14.08
CA ASP A 124 -10.18 7.68 -13.46
C ASP A 124 -9.30 7.80 -12.21
N LEU A 125 -8.76 8.98 -11.90
CA LEU A 125 -7.88 9.20 -10.75
C LEU A 125 -8.49 8.71 -9.41
N PRO A 126 -9.80 8.90 -9.14
CA PRO A 126 -10.41 8.41 -7.90
C PRO A 126 -10.30 6.90 -7.69
N ARG A 127 -10.14 6.11 -8.75
CA ARG A 127 -9.95 4.65 -8.65
C ARG A 127 -8.61 4.29 -8.01
N LEU A 128 -7.58 5.09 -8.27
CA LEU A 128 -6.23 4.89 -7.75
C LEU A 128 -6.02 5.54 -6.37
N GLN A 129 -6.84 6.54 -6.01
CA GLN A 129 -6.74 7.23 -4.73
C GLN A 129 -7.15 6.33 -3.56
N GLY A 130 -6.61 6.61 -2.39
CA GLY A 130 -6.86 5.85 -1.17
C GLY A 130 -6.05 4.55 -1.08
N SER A 131 -5.65 4.18 0.14
CA SER A 131 -4.91 2.94 0.41
C SER A 131 -5.77 1.72 0.16
N LYS A 132 -5.17 0.70 -0.47
CA LYS A 132 -5.73 -0.64 -0.59
C LYS A 132 -4.89 -1.56 0.29
N TYR A 133 -5.45 -2.04 1.39
CA TYR A 133 -4.74 -2.98 2.28
C TYR A 133 -4.88 -4.41 1.76
N LEU A 134 -4.45 -4.59 0.52
CA LEU A 134 -4.36 -5.83 -0.24
C LEU A 134 -3.15 -5.78 -1.16
N GLN A 135 -2.62 -6.91 -1.55
CA GLN A 135 -1.66 -6.96 -2.65
C GLN A 135 -2.40 -6.79 -3.98
N SER A 136 -2.01 -5.77 -4.76
CA SER A 136 -2.58 -5.62 -6.11
C SER A 136 -1.96 -6.63 -7.08
N HIS A 137 -2.81 -7.30 -7.86
CA HIS A 137 -2.40 -8.16 -8.95
C HIS A 137 -1.83 -7.32 -10.09
N MET A 138 -0.57 -7.54 -10.42
CA MET A 138 0.19 -6.68 -11.33
C MET A 138 -0.25 -6.80 -12.81
N GLY A 139 -0.89 -7.92 -13.21
CA GLY A 139 -1.28 -8.13 -14.60
C GLY A 139 -0.09 -7.95 -15.55
N ASN A 140 -0.24 -7.11 -16.57
CA ASN A 140 0.79 -6.78 -17.56
C ASN A 140 1.35 -5.35 -17.40
N CYS A 141 1.14 -4.70 -16.24
CA CYS A 141 1.47 -3.28 -16.04
C CYS A 141 2.96 -2.94 -16.27
N PHE A 142 3.90 -3.86 -16.00
CA PHE A 142 5.30 -3.59 -16.29
C PHE A 142 5.59 -3.54 -17.78
N ARG A 143 4.94 -4.41 -18.59
CA ARG A 143 5.04 -4.37 -20.05
C ARG A 143 4.43 -3.10 -20.62
N GLN A 144 3.22 -2.74 -20.16
CA GLN A 144 2.55 -1.49 -20.56
C GLN A 144 3.38 -0.25 -20.21
N ALA A 145 3.97 -0.22 -19.00
CA ALA A 145 4.85 0.88 -18.62
C ALA A 145 6.09 0.96 -19.53
N LYS A 146 6.71 -0.17 -19.82
CA LYS A 146 7.86 -0.22 -20.75
C LYS A 146 7.50 0.28 -22.14
N GLU A 147 6.39 -0.17 -22.71
CA GLU A 147 5.90 0.26 -24.03
C GLU A 147 5.63 1.78 -24.05
N ALA A 148 5.00 2.33 -23.01
CA ALA A 148 4.77 3.77 -22.91
C ALA A 148 6.07 4.56 -22.79
N LEU A 149 7.03 4.08 -22.00
CA LEU A 149 8.34 4.72 -21.84
C LEU A 149 9.13 4.72 -23.15
N GLU A 150 9.13 3.60 -23.88
CA GLU A 150 9.79 3.46 -25.19
C GLU A 150 9.12 4.31 -26.27
N ALA A 151 7.81 4.56 -26.14
CA ALA A 151 7.09 5.53 -26.99
C ALA A 151 7.29 6.99 -26.56
N GLY A 152 8.15 7.28 -25.58
CA GLY A 152 8.45 8.63 -25.11
C GLY A 152 7.40 9.26 -24.19
N ARG A 153 6.36 8.50 -23.77
CA ARG A 153 5.34 9.01 -22.86
C ARG A 153 5.89 9.14 -21.42
N ALA A 154 5.46 10.16 -20.71
CA ALA A 154 5.72 10.27 -19.28
C ALA A 154 4.98 9.17 -18.52
N VAL A 155 5.63 8.53 -17.55
CA VAL A 155 5.03 7.50 -16.73
C VAL A 155 5.25 7.80 -15.25
N LEU A 156 4.17 7.83 -14.49
CA LEU A 156 4.21 7.70 -13.03
C LEU A 156 3.85 6.26 -12.66
N PHE A 157 4.75 5.54 -12.03
CA PHE A 157 4.46 4.20 -11.52
C PHE A 157 4.49 4.19 -10.00
N THR A 158 3.35 3.86 -9.37
CA THR A 158 3.25 3.80 -7.92
C THR A 158 2.96 2.38 -7.45
N GLY A 159 3.46 2.01 -6.28
CA GLY A 159 3.25 0.65 -5.76
C GLY A 159 3.88 0.45 -4.38
N THR A 160 3.90 -0.79 -3.92
CA THR A 160 4.71 -1.16 -2.75
C THR A 160 6.19 -1.17 -3.13
N PRO A 161 7.14 -1.02 -2.17
CA PRO A 161 8.57 -1.00 -2.48
C PRO A 161 9.02 -2.22 -3.28
N CYS A 162 8.52 -3.40 -2.96
CA CYS A 162 8.88 -4.63 -3.69
C CYS A 162 8.29 -4.67 -5.13
N GLN A 163 7.16 -4.00 -5.39
CA GLN A 163 6.61 -3.86 -6.74
C GLN A 163 7.45 -2.88 -7.56
N ILE A 164 7.89 -1.76 -6.97
CA ILE A 164 8.81 -0.82 -7.64
C ILE A 164 10.15 -1.48 -7.93
N GLU A 165 10.73 -2.21 -6.98
CA GLU A 165 11.96 -2.98 -7.24
C GLU A 165 11.76 -4.00 -8.39
N GLY A 166 10.60 -4.69 -8.41
CA GLY A 166 10.25 -5.61 -9.51
C GLY A 166 10.16 -4.91 -10.86
N LEU A 167 9.56 -3.71 -10.92
CA LEU A 167 9.50 -2.90 -12.14
C LEU A 167 10.92 -2.51 -12.62
N LEU A 168 11.75 -1.97 -11.72
CA LEU A 168 13.09 -1.49 -12.06
C LEU A 168 13.99 -2.63 -12.56
N HIS A 169 13.87 -3.83 -11.96
CA HIS A 169 14.55 -5.03 -12.43
C HIS A 169 14.03 -5.51 -13.79
N PHE A 170 12.71 -5.42 -14.02
CA PHE A 170 12.09 -5.76 -15.30
C PHE A 170 12.52 -4.82 -16.42
N LEU A 171 12.60 -3.52 -16.15
CA LEU A 171 13.04 -2.51 -17.12
C LEU A 171 14.53 -2.64 -17.46
N GLY A 172 15.36 -2.97 -16.47
CA GLY A 172 16.79 -3.24 -16.62
C GLY A 172 17.67 -2.04 -17.00
N ARG A 173 17.08 -0.85 -17.13
CA ARG A 173 17.74 0.44 -17.39
C ARG A 173 16.93 1.58 -16.81
N ASP A 174 17.54 2.73 -16.65
CA ASP A 174 16.86 3.96 -16.23
C ASP A 174 16.16 4.63 -17.41
N TYR A 175 15.06 5.33 -17.09
CA TYR A 175 14.29 6.14 -18.02
C TYR A 175 14.03 7.52 -17.40
N GLU A 176 14.41 8.59 -18.11
CA GLU A 176 14.20 9.96 -17.63
C GLU A 176 12.71 10.32 -17.54
N ASN A 177 11.89 9.76 -18.43
CA ASN A 177 10.42 9.94 -18.47
C ASN A 177 9.66 9.01 -17.51
N LEU A 178 10.34 8.23 -16.64
CA LEU A 178 9.72 7.45 -15.57
C LEU A 178 9.91 8.13 -14.22
N VAL A 179 8.83 8.37 -13.50
CA VAL A 179 8.82 8.71 -12.07
C VAL A 179 8.26 7.55 -11.29
N THR A 180 8.97 7.11 -10.26
CA THR A 180 8.54 6.03 -9.38
C THR A 180 8.24 6.53 -7.97
N ALA A 181 7.10 6.13 -7.42
CA ALA A 181 6.76 6.43 -6.03
C ALA A 181 6.30 5.18 -5.31
N ASP A 182 7.04 4.78 -4.29
CA ASP A 182 6.60 3.72 -3.39
C ASP A 182 5.95 4.25 -2.10
N VAL A 183 5.53 3.35 -1.25
CA VAL A 183 4.89 3.70 0.01
C VAL A 183 5.65 3.16 1.22
N ILE A 184 5.48 3.80 2.39
CA ILE A 184 5.86 3.17 3.66
C ILE A 184 4.89 2.02 3.90
N CYS A 185 5.33 0.79 3.57
CA CYS A 185 4.48 -0.38 3.50
C CYS A 185 4.44 -1.13 4.84
N HIS A 186 3.25 -1.35 5.38
CA HIS A 186 3.03 -2.17 6.57
C HIS A 186 3.18 -3.69 6.30
N GLY A 187 2.98 -4.11 5.06
CA GLY A 187 2.90 -5.50 4.63
C GLY A 187 1.62 -5.74 3.83
N VAL A 188 1.47 -6.93 3.27
CA VAL A 188 0.26 -7.31 2.54
C VAL A 188 -0.46 -8.45 3.27
N PRO A 189 -1.74 -8.28 3.61
CA PRO A 189 -2.53 -9.33 4.23
C PRO A 189 -2.97 -10.40 3.22
N SER A 190 -3.37 -11.53 3.74
CA SER A 190 -3.97 -12.62 2.95
C SER A 190 -5.25 -12.18 2.25
N GLU A 191 -5.35 -12.41 0.95
CA GLU A 191 -6.58 -12.15 0.18
C GLU A 191 -7.73 -13.06 0.61
N LYS A 192 -7.43 -14.30 1.08
CA LYS A 192 -8.42 -15.20 1.70
C LYS A 192 -9.12 -14.55 2.90
N LEU A 193 -8.36 -13.83 3.76
CA LEU A 193 -8.94 -13.07 4.86
C LEU A 193 -9.87 -11.97 4.35
N TRP A 194 -9.44 -11.24 3.30
CA TRP A 194 -10.26 -10.18 2.72
C TRP A 194 -11.57 -10.71 2.14
N GLN A 195 -11.51 -11.78 1.36
CA GLN A 195 -12.71 -12.39 0.78
C GLN A 195 -13.67 -12.86 1.86
N LYS A 196 -13.16 -13.52 2.91
CA LYS A 196 -13.98 -13.94 4.05
C LYS A 196 -14.61 -12.75 4.79
N TYR A 197 -13.89 -11.66 4.94
CA TYR A 197 -14.42 -10.42 5.54
C TYR A 197 -15.50 -9.80 4.65
N LEU A 198 -15.27 -9.74 3.35
CA LEU A 198 -16.21 -9.19 2.38
C LEU A 198 -17.52 -9.99 2.37
N ASP A 199 -17.43 -11.34 2.29
CA ASP A 199 -18.59 -12.23 2.31
C ASP A 199 -19.38 -12.10 3.62
N TYR A 200 -18.69 -12.02 4.76
CA TYR A 200 -19.32 -11.76 6.07
C TYR A 200 -20.12 -10.44 6.07
N GLN A 201 -19.54 -9.37 5.55
CA GLN A 201 -20.21 -8.08 5.52
C GLN A 201 -21.39 -8.08 4.52
N GLN A 202 -21.22 -8.67 3.35
CA GLN A 202 -22.27 -8.78 2.34
C GLN A 202 -23.47 -9.61 2.87
N HIS A 203 -23.21 -10.72 3.52
CA HIS A 203 -24.25 -11.52 4.17
C HIS A 203 -24.98 -10.72 5.26
N ARG A 204 -24.24 -10.02 6.13
CA ARG A 204 -24.81 -9.22 7.22
C ARG A 204 -25.71 -8.07 6.75
N TYR A 205 -25.36 -7.45 5.61
CA TYR A 205 -26.11 -6.32 5.06
C TYR A 205 -27.10 -6.73 3.96
N GLY A 206 -27.08 -8.00 3.55
CA GLY A 206 -27.96 -8.56 2.53
C GLY A 206 -27.76 -7.93 1.14
N SER A 207 -26.53 -7.49 0.81
CA SER A 207 -26.24 -6.77 -0.44
C SER A 207 -24.75 -6.78 -0.76
N ARG A 208 -24.42 -6.64 -2.05
CA ARG A 208 -23.05 -6.55 -2.52
C ARG A 208 -22.40 -5.23 -2.11
N VAL A 209 -21.09 -5.29 -1.85
CA VAL A 209 -20.25 -4.10 -1.66
C VAL A 209 -19.93 -3.48 -3.02
N THR A 210 -20.15 -2.18 -3.15
CA THR A 210 -19.86 -1.39 -4.35
C THR A 210 -18.70 -0.42 -4.18
N ARG A 211 -18.38 -0.06 -2.92
CA ARG A 211 -17.24 0.82 -2.61
C ARG A 211 -16.57 0.42 -1.31
N VAL A 212 -15.26 0.40 -1.33
CA VAL A 212 -14.41 0.10 -0.18
C VAL A 212 -13.51 1.31 0.10
N SER A 213 -13.45 1.72 1.38
CA SER A 213 -12.45 2.66 1.86
C SER A 213 -11.78 2.07 3.10
N PHE A 214 -10.52 1.71 2.97
CA PHE A 214 -9.72 1.19 4.09
C PHE A 214 -9.31 2.28 5.08
N ARG A 215 -9.39 3.55 4.65
CA ARG A 215 -8.94 4.72 5.40
C ARG A 215 -9.93 5.89 5.31
N ASP A 216 -11.20 5.61 5.60
CA ASP A 216 -12.22 6.65 5.69
C ASP A 216 -11.94 7.59 6.87
N LYS A 217 -11.81 8.89 6.57
CA LYS A 217 -11.39 9.92 7.54
C LYS A 217 -12.55 10.62 8.25
N ARG A 218 -13.79 10.15 8.14
CA ARG A 218 -14.97 10.75 8.82
C ARG A 218 -14.81 10.89 10.33
N GLN A 219 -13.96 10.07 10.96
CA GLN A 219 -13.63 10.10 12.38
C GLN A 219 -12.27 10.73 12.68
N GLY A 220 -11.65 11.38 11.69
CA GLY A 220 -10.30 11.93 11.71
C GLY A 220 -9.31 11.03 10.98
N TRP A 221 -8.19 11.62 10.57
CA TRP A 221 -7.12 10.91 9.88
C TRP A 221 -6.39 9.89 10.77
N LYS A 222 -6.11 10.29 12.02
CA LYS A 222 -5.45 9.40 12.99
C LYS A 222 -6.33 8.26 13.50
N SER A 223 -7.66 8.45 13.44
CA SER A 223 -8.66 7.47 13.89
C SER A 223 -9.56 7.01 12.74
N PHE A 224 -8.94 6.74 11.58
CA PHE A 224 -9.66 6.33 10.38
C PHE A 224 -10.54 5.08 10.58
N SER A 225 -11.46 4.89 9.67
CA SER A 225 -12.39 3.77 9.68
C SER A 225 -12.24 2.90 8.43
N MET A 226 -12.50 1.60 8.56
CA MET A 226 -12.96 0.79 7.45
C MET A 226 -14.36 1.24 7.09
N ALA A 227 -14.61 1.59 5.83
CA ALA A 227 -15.94 1.93 5.35
C ALA A 227 -16.29 1.13 4.10
N LEU A 228 -17.52 0.61 4.07
CA LEU A 228 -18.10 -0.11 2.93
C LEU A 228 -19.42 0.55 2.55
N THR A 229 -19.66 0.71 1.25
CA THR A 229 -20.96 1.08 0.71
C THR A 229 -21.54 -0.12 -0.02
N PHE A 230 -22.83 -0.38 0.20
CA PHE A 230 -23.54 -1.51 -0.39
C PHE A 230 -24.49 -1.03 -1.50
N GLU A 231 -24.77 -1.91 -2.45
CA GLU A 231 -25.65 -1.65 -3.59
C GLU A 231 -27.05 -1.20 -3.16
N ASN A 232 -27.54 -1.70 -2.02
CA ASN A 232 -28.82 -1.28 -1.42
C ASN A 232 -28.77 0.08 -0.68
N GLY A 233 -27.70 0.85 -0.83
CA GLY A 233 -27.49 2.17 -0.22
C GLY A 233 -27.05 2.16 1.24
N LYS A 234 -27.05 1.00 1.92
CA LYS A 234 -26.54 0.91 3.29
C LYS A 234 -25.04 1.17 3.35
N GLN A 235 -24.56 1.62 4.50
CA GLN A 235 -23.16 1.85 4.76
C GLN A 235 -22.72 1.15 6.05
N TYR A 236 -21.50 0.64 6.01
CA TYR A 236 -20.74 0.20 7.17
C TYR A 236 -19.59 1.17 7.39
N ALA A 237 -19.35 1.57 8.64
CA ALA A 237 -18.12 2.29 9.00
C ALA A 237 -17.74 1.92 10.44
N LYS A 238 -16.49 1.50 10.62
CA LYS A 238 -15.99 1.12 11.93
C LYS A 238 -14.52 1.55 12.09
N LYS A 239 -14.23 2.24 13.21
CA LYS A 239 -12.87 2.69 13.50
C LYS A 239 -11.88 1.53 13.46
N LEU A 240 -10.64 1.82 13.04
CA LEU A 240 -9.56 0.84 12.92
C LEU A 240 -9.39 -0.04 14.16
N TYR A 241 -9.60 0.50 15.35
CA TYR A 241 -9.44 -0.22 16.63
C TYR A 241 -10.47 -1.33 16.85
N PHE A 242 -11.60 -1.28 16.17
CA PHE A 242 -12.75 -2.16 16.37
C PHE A 242 -13.10 -3.00 15.15
N ASP A 243 -12.54 -2.68 13.98
CA ASP A 243 -12.77 -3.44 12.76
C ASP A 243 -11.90 -4.71 12.75
N THR A 244 -12.54 -5.85 12.55
CA THR A 244 -11.86 -7.17 12.64
C THR A 244 -10.78 -7.33 11.56
N TYR A 245 -11.05 -6.89 10.33
CA TYR A 245 -10.07 -6.98 9.24
C TYR A 245 -8.84 -6.11 9.51
N LEU A 246 -9.10 -4.82 9.84
CA LEU A 246 -8.02 -3.89 10.14
C LEU A 246 -7.20 -4.35 11.34
N GLN A 247 -7.84 -4.92 12.38
CA GLN A 247 -7.12 -5.40 13.55
C GLN A 247 -6.28 -6.65 13.27
N LEU A 248 -6.77 -7.62 12.48
CA LEU A 248 -5.97 -8.78 12.05
C LEU A 248 -4.77 -8.34 11.21
N PHE A 249 -4.94 -7.33 10.36
CA PHE A 249 -3.88 -6.74 9.55
C PHE A 249 -2.86 -5.97 10.39
N LEU A 250 -3.32 -5.03 11.23
CA LEU A 250 -2.45 -4.13 12.01
C LEU A 250 -1.71 -4.84 13.16
N GLN A 251 -2.20 -6.02 13.60
CA GLN A 251 -1.50 -6.89 14.54
C GLN A 251 -0.61 -7.93 13.83
N ASP A 252 -0.36 -7.77 12.54
CA ASP A 252 0.53 -8.61 11.72
C ASP A 252 0.12 -10.10 11.64
N LEU A 253 -1.12 -10.44 11.97
CA LEU A 253 -1.60 -11.82 12.11
C LEU A 253 -1.84 -12.54 10.78
N CYS A 254 -1.81 -11.82 9.66
CA CYS A 254 -2.23 -12.37 8.36
C CYS A 254 -1.35 -11.93 7.20
N LEU A 255 -0.12 -11.46 7.47
CA LEU A 255 0.75 -10.94 6.41
C LEU A 255 1.40 -12.06 5.61
N ARG A 256 1.77 -11.71 4.36
CA ARG A 256 2.57 -12.56 3.48
C ARG A 256 3.89 -12.93 4.17
N PRO A 257 4.36 -14.19 4.06
CA PRO A 257 5.59 -14.64 4.72
C PRO A 257 6.80 -13.74 4.49
N SER A 258 6.98 -13.23 3.25
CA SER A 258 8.09 -12.34 2.90
C SER A 258 8.01 -10.96 3.59
N CYS A 259 6.84 -10.51 4.05
CA CYS A 259 6.70 -9.22 4.73
C CYS A 259 7.39 -9.18 6.09
N TYR A 260 7.57 -10.33 6.75
CA TYR A 260 8.27 -10.43 8.03
C TYR A 260 9.81 -10.39 7.90
N ARG A 261 10.33 -10.49 6.67
CA ARG A 261 11.76 -10.41 6.33
C ARG A 261 11.97 -9.60 5.05
N CYS A 262 11.21 -8.51 4.90
CA CYS A 262 11.13 -7.75 3.66
C CYS A 262 12.46 -7.06 3.32
N PRO A 263 13.12 -7.40 2.20
CA PRO A 263 14.39 -6.78 1.80
C PRO A 263 14.20 -5.35 1.31
N SER A 264 12.97 -4.95 0.96
CA SER A 264 12.67 -3.58 0.51
C SER A 264 12.39 -2.59 1.65
N ARG A 265 12.45 -3.05 2.92
CA ARG A 265 12.39 -2.15 4.08
C ARG A 265 13.76 -1.62 4.42
N LYS A 266 14.12 -0.56 3.76
CA LYS A 266 15.42 0.11 3.87
C LYS A 266 15.24 1.61 3.67
N LEU A 267 16.17 2.39 4.21
CA LEU A 267 16.14 3.85 4.09
C LEU A 267 16.47 4.28 2.66
N HIS A 268 17.50 3.72 2.09
CA HIS A 268 17.97 4.02 0.73
C HIS A 268 17.21 3.16 -0.27
N ARG A 269 16.27 3.78 -1.01
CA ARG A 269 15.45 3.11 -2.01
C ARG A 269 15.79 3.59 -3.41
N ARG A 270 15.51 2.76 -4.39
CA ARG A 270 15.72 3.07 -5.80
C ARG A 270 14.52 3.78 -6.43
N SER A 271 13.38 3.85 -5.74
CA SER A 271 12.26 4.71 -6.12
C SER A 271 12.69 6.18 -6.06
N ASP A 272 12.08 7.04 -6.87
CA ASP A 272 12.33 8.48 -6.81
C ASP A 272 11.75 9.11 -5.53
N LEU A 273 10.58 8.62 -5.10
CA LEU A 273 9.86 9.10 -3.93
C LEU A 273 9.34 7.93 -3.08
N THR A 274 9.30 8.12 -1.74
CA THR A 274 8.53 7.27 -0.83
C THR A 274 7.46 8.11 -0.15
N LEU A 275 6.21 7.65 -0.19
CA LEU A 275 5.06 8.31 0.40
C LEU A 275 4.56 7.54 1.63
N GLY A 276 4.20 8.25 2.68
CA GLY A 276 3.61 7.65 3.87
C GLY A 276 2.74 8.61 4.65
N ASP A 277 2.10 8.12 5.70
CA ASP A 277 1.51 8.97 6.72
C ASP A 277 2.61 9.50 7.62
N PHE A 278 2.54 10.76 8.02
CA PHE A 278 3.50 11.30 8.99
C PHE A 278 3.03 11.02 10.42
N TRP A 279 3.12 9.75 10.84
CA TRP A 279 2.91 9.41 12.24
C TRP A 279 3.94 10.10 13.13
N GLY A 280 3.50 10.68 14.26
CA GLY A 280 4.36 11.48 15.15
C GLY A 280 4.47 12.95 14.74
N CYS A 281 3.70 13.42 13.75
CA CYS A 281 3.66 14.83 13.38
C CYS A 281 3.21 15.76 14.51
N ASP A 282 2.43 15.27 15.44
CA ASP A 282 2.00 15.99 16.65
C ASP A 282 3.16 16.39 17.58
N VAL A 283 4.31 15.72 17.43
CA VAL A 283 5.55 16.05 18.16
C VAL A 283 6.51 16.85 17.27
N VAL A 284 6.67 16.43 16.01
CA VAL A 284 7.69 17.00 15.09
C VAL A 284 7.24 18.32 14.46
N CYS A 285 5.98 18.42 14.07
CA CYS A 285 5.39 19.59 13.40
C CYS A 285 3.92 19.79 13.82
N PRO A 286 3.70 20.10 15.13
CA PRO A 286 2.35 20.15 15.71
C PRO A 286 1.43 21.23 15.09
N ASP A 287 2.00 22.25 14.50
CA ASP A 287 1.29 23.32 13.79
C ASP A 287 0.73 22.88 12.45
N LEU A 288 1.29 21.82 11.82
CA LEU A 288 0.75 21.21 10.60
C LEU A 288 -0.24 20.07 10.89
N ASP A 289 -0.41 19.69 12.16
CA ASP A 289 -1.28 18.59 12.58
C ASP A 289 -2.71 19.05 12.83
N ASP A 290 -3.55 19.03 11.80
CA ASP A 290 -4.97 19.32 11.87
C ASP A 290 -5.88 18.07 11.81
N ASP A 291 -5.28 16.85 11.78
CA ASP A 291 -5.95 15.53 11.66
C ASP A 291 -6.76 15.34 10.37
N THR A 292 -6.46 16.09 9.32
CA THR A 292 -7.07 15.89 7.99
C THR A 292 -6.18 15.06 7.07
N GLY A 293 -4.90 14.87 7.46
CA GLY A 293 -3.88 14.07 6.76
C GLY A 293 -2.62 14.88 6.47
N LEU A 294 -1.48 14.38 6.92
CA LEU A 294 -0.16 14.91 6.63
C LEU A 294 0.72 13.77 6.13
N SER A 295 1.32 13.93 4.96
CA SER A 295 2.21 12.94 4.39
C SER A 295 3.64 13.15 4.85
N LEU A 296 4.32 12.03 5.09
CA LEU A 296 5.77 11.95 5.12
C LEU A 296 6.24 11.58 3.72
N VAL A 297 7.16 12.37 3.17
CA VAL A 297 7.74 12.13 1.84
C VAL A 297 9.25 12.01 2.00
N PHE A 298 9.81 10.90 1.52
CA PHE A 298 11.26 10.79 1.30
C PHE A 298 11.54 10.99 -0.19
N VAL A 299 12.56 11.77 -0.50
CA VAL A 299 13.06 12.02 -1.85
C VAL A 299 14.41 11.35 -1.98
N HIS A 300 14.52 10.37 -2.92
CA HIS A 300 15.69 9.52 -3.06
C HIS A 300 16.57 9.88 -4.28
N SER A 301 16.03 10.64 -5.25
CA SER A 301 16.75 10.98 -6.48
C SER A 301 16.63 12.46 -6.80
N GLU A 302 17.56 12.98 -7.61
CA GLU A 302 17.47 14.35 -8.15
C GLU A 302 16.22 14.54 -9.02
N LYS A 303 15.85 13.51 -9.78
CA LYS A 303 14.61 13.50 -10.57
C LYS A 303 13.38 13.61 -9.66
N GLY A 304 13.34 12.82 -8.58
CA GLY A 304 12.31 12.91 -7.56
C GLY A 304 12.23 14.29 -6.93
N GLN A 305 13.38 14.93 -6.65
CA GLN A 305 13.43 16.29 -6.11
C GLN A 305 12.82 17.31 -7.10
N ARG A 306 13.25 17.30 -8.36
CA ARG A 306 12.70 18.20 -9.39
C ARG A 306 11.18 18.06 -9.53
N VAL A 307 10.68 16.82 -9.49
CA VAL A 307 9.24 16.56 -9.57
C VAL A 307 8.53 17.06 -8.32
N PHE A 308 9.05 16.77 -7.12
CA PHE A 308 8.46 17.16 -5.84
C PHE A 308 8.38 18.69 -5.69
N ASP A 309 9.45 19.41 -6.04
CA ASP A 309 9.53 20.87 -5.94
C ASP A 309 8.56 21.59 -6.91
N ALA A 310 8.17 20.93 -7.99
CA ALA A 310 7.23 21.47 -8.97
C ALA A 310 5.74 21.24 -8.58
N LEU A 311 5.45 20.58 -7.46
CA LEU A 311 4.08 20.33 -7.02
C LEU A 311 3.54 21.48 -6.15
N PRO A 312 2.26 21.82 -6.24
CA PRO A 312 1.63 22.85 -5.42
C PRO A 312 1.35 22.33 -3.99
N LEU A 313 2.41 22.14 -3.22
CA LEU A 313 2.35 21.55 -1.88
C LEU A 313 2.73 22.56 -0.79
N GLN A 314 2.14 22.38 0.37
CA GLN A 314 2.72 22.93 1.62
C GLN A 314 3.72 21.91 2.14
N THR A 315 4.96 22.33 2.33
CA THR A 315 6.07 21.43 2.71
C THR A 315 6.88 21.99 3.87
N ARG A 316 7.42 21.08 4.65
CA ARG A 316 8.42 21.37 5.69
C ARG A 316 9.50 20.29 5.67
N SER A 317 10.75 20.69 5.52
CA SER A 317 11.89 19.78 5.69
C SER A 317 11.97 19.27 7.13
N VAL A 318 12.24 17.99 7.29
CA VAL A 318 12.48 17.34 8.59
C VAL A 318 13.73 16.47 8.49
N THR A 319 14.34 16.15 9.62
CA THR A 319 15.47 15.21 9.62
C THR A 319 14.95 13.78 9.42
N VAL A 320 15.81 12.88 8.93
CA VAL A 320 15.48 11.46 8.79
C VAL A 320 15.13 10.85 10.15
N ASP A 321 15.82 11.20 11.22
CA ASP A 321 15.51 10.73 12.56
C ASP A 321 14.11 11.17 13.03
N GLN A 322 13.75 12.43 12.79
CA GLN A 322 12.40 12.93 13.05
C GLN A 322 11.34 12.16 12.24
N ALA A 323 11.61 11.92 10.97
CA ALA A 323 10.73 11.15 10.07
C ALA A 323 10.53 9.71 10.55
N LEU A 324 11.58 9.05 11.04
CA LEU A 324 11.56 7.66 11.48
C LEU A 324 11.02 7.44 12.90
N THR A 325 10.85 8.49 13.71
CA THR A 325 10.42 8.37 15.11
C THR A 325 9.20 7.47 15.29
N ALA A 326 8.17 7.66 14.50
CA ALA A 326 6.94 6.83 14.53
C ALA A 326 6.69 6.05 13.21
N ASN A 327 7.64 6.10 12.25
CA ASN A 327 7.52 5.46 10.93
C ASN A 327 8.54 4.33 10.74
N LYS A 328 8.78 3.54 11.77
CA LYS A 328 9.76 2.44 11.76
C LYS A 328 9.50 1.38 10.69
N ALA A 329 8.27 1.29 10.17
CA ALA A 329 7.93 0.43 9.04
C ALA A 329 8.71 0.76 7.76
N MET A 330 9.31 1.95 7.66
CA MET A 330 10.22 2.32 6.58
C MET A 330 11.44 1.38 6.52
N ILE A 331 12.00 1.02 7.68
CA ILE A 331 13.29 0.34 7.81
C ILE A 331 13.24 -0.99 8.58
N ARG A 332 12.11 -1.34 9.20
CA ARG A 332 11.99 -2.56 10.01
C ARG A 332 10.79 -3.40 9.60
N SER A 333 11.01 -4.68 9.40
CA SER A 333 9.93 -5.65 9.25
C SER A 333 9.28 -5.94 10.61
N PRO A 334 7.95 -6.23 10.64
CA PRO A 334 7.32 -6.71 11.86
C PRO A 334 7.86 -8.09 12.25
N ALA A 335 7.84 -8.38 13.52
CA ALA A 335 8.09 -9.75 13.98
C ALA A 335 6.91 -10.64 13.56
N LYS A 336 7.21 -11.87 13.09
CA LYS A 336 6.17 -12.84 12.76
C LYS A 336 5.48 -13.32 14.05
N PRO A 337 4.16 -13.11 14.22
CA PRO A 337 3.44 -13.62 15.40
C PRO A 337 3.39 -15.14 15.38
N GLN A 338 3.53 -15.75 16.56
CA GLN A 338 3.46 -17.22 16.71
C GLN A 338 2.11 -17.80 16.25
N GLN A 339 1.04 -17.03 16.40
CA GLN A 339 -0.33 -17.45 16.06
C GLN A 339 -0.67 -17.27 14.57
N ARG A 340 0.26 -16.77 13.73
CA ARG A 340 -0.05 -16.44 12.34
C ARG A 340 -0.64 -17.62 11.55
N GLU A 341 0.00 -18.77 11.61
CA GLU A 341 -0.41 -19.98 10.91
C GLU A 341 -1.77 -20.49 11.41
N GLU A 342 -1.99 -20.43 12.72
CA GLU A 342 -3.27 -20.80 13.32
C GLU A 342 -4.40 -19.88 12.87
N VAL A 343 -4.15 -18.56 12.79
CA VAL A 343 -5.13 -17.57 12.29
C VAL A 343 -5.51 -17.88 10.86
N LEU A 344 -4.53 -18.09 9.98
CA LEU A 344 -4.80 -18.36 8.56
C LEU A 344 -5.50 -19.70 8.33
N SER A 345 -5.17 -20.73 9.11
CA SER A 345 -5.88 -22.03 9.08
C SER A 345 -7.30 -21.91 9.65
N ALA A 346 -7.49 -21.11 10.72
CA ALA A 346 -8.81 -20.90 11.31
C ALA A 346 -9.79 -20.19 10.36
N LEU A 347 -9.28 -19.46 9.36
CA LEU A 347 -10.14 -18.87 8.32
C LEU A 347 -10.91 -19.93 7.52
N ASP A 348 -10.45 -21.17 7.43
CA ASP A 348 -11.16 -22.23 6.71
C ASP A 348 -12.33 -22.80 7.51
N THR A 349 -12.19 -22.84 8.84
CA THR A 349 -13.10 -23.62 9.70
C THR A 349 -13.99 -22.77 10.60
N LEU A 350 -13.56 -21.53 10.96
CA LEU A 350 -14.28 -20.70 11.89
C LEU A 350 -14.93 -19.51 11.19
N PRO A 351 -16.12 -19.07 11.63
CA PRO A 351 -16.68 -17.77 11.27
C PRO A 351 -15.72 -16.63 11.63
N LEU A 352 -15.69 -15.56 10.83
CA LEU A 352 -14.78 -14.43 11.02
C LEU A 352 -14.85 -13.81 12.42
N GLU A 353 -16.05 -13.71 12.98
CA GLU A 353 -16.25 -13.18 14.35
C GLU A 353 -15.56 -14.04 15.41
N GLN A 354 -15.55 -15.36 15.22
CA GLN A 354 -14.88 -16.28 16.14
C GLN A 354 -13.35 -16.18 15.99
N VAL A 355 -12.85 -16.02 14.75
CA VAL A 355 -11.43 -15.73 14.51
C VAL A 355 -11.03 -14.44 15.25
N GLY A 356 -11.81 -13.36 15.11
CA GLY A 356 -11.55 -12.10 15.81
C GLY A 356 -11.57 -12.25 17.33
N LYS A 357 -12.60 -12.95 17.89
CA LYS A 357 -12.70 -13.19 19.34
C LYS A 357 -11.54 -14.01 19.92
N ARG A 358 -11.04 -14.96 19.16
CA ARG A 358 -10.00 -15.90 19.60
C ARG A 358 -8.59 -15.32 19.52
N TYR A 359 -8.27 -14.59 18.47
CA TYR A 359 -6.89 -14.22 18.14
C TYR A 359 -6.55 -12.74 18.30
N LEU A 360 -7.55 -11.84 18.27
CA LEU A 360 -7.28 -10.43 18.44
C LEU A 360 -7.00 -10.09 19.92
N ARG A 361 -5.99 -9.27 20.12
CA ARG A 361 -5.73 -8.69 21.44
C ARG A 361 -6.92 -7.85 21.89
N LYS A 362 -7.44 -8.16 23.05
CA LYS A 362 -8.57 -7.40 23.65
C LYS A 362 -8.06 -6.04 24.12
N LEU A 363 -8.76 -4.99 23.74
CA LEU A 363 -8.53 -3.67 24.29
C LEU A 363 -9.02 -3.62 25.75
N PRO A 364 -8.24 -3.03 26.67
CA PRO A 364 -8.74 -2.72 28.01
C PRO A 364 -10.00 -1.85 27.92
N MET A 365 -10.99 -2.08 28.80
CA MET A 365 -12.27 -1.38 28.74
C MET A 365 -12.12 0.15 28.77
N LYS A 366 -11.24 0.70 29.61
CA LYS A 366 -10.95 2.14 29.67
C LYS A 366 -10.44 2.68 28.34
N GLU A 367 -9.58 1.94 27.67
CA GLU A 367 -9.03 2.31 26.38
C GLU A 367 -10.07 2.20 25.27
N ALA A 368 -10.89 1.14 25.26
CA ALA A 368 -11.98 0.98 24.32
C ALA A 368 -12.98 2.14 24.42
N ILE A 369 -13.35 2.56 25.63
CA ILE A 369 -14.23 3.72 25.85
C ILE A 369 -13.56 5.00 25.31
N ARG A 370 -12.29 5.25 25.63
CA ARG A 370 -11.55 6.42 25.12
C ARG A 370 -11.50 6.46 23.59
N LEU A 371 -11.22 5.34 22.95
CA LEU A 371 -11.13 5.22 21.50
C LEU A 371 -12.49 5.27 20.79
N SER A 372 -13.59 4.98 21.48
CA SER A 372 -14.95 5.11 20.95
C SER A 372 -15.41 6.56 20.83
N ILE A 373 -14.83 7.49 21.64
CA ILE A 373 -15.19 8.90 21.61
C ILE A 373 -14.80 9.51 20.25
N PRO A 374 -15.69 10.27 19.57
CA PRO A 374 -15.35 10.97 18.35
C PRO A 374 -14.19 11.95 18.56
N THR A 375 -13.24 11.97 17.64
CA THR A 375 -12.04 12.83 17.74
C THR A 375 -12.41 14.31 17.80
N GLN A 376 -13.50 14.72 17.15
CA GLN A 376 -14.04 16.09 17.23
C GLN A 376 -14.41 16.49 18.66
N VAL A 377 -15.04 15.58 19.42
CA VAL A 377 -15.40 15.83 20.83
C VAL A 377 -14.14 16.05 21.69
N ILE A 378 -13.12 15.20 21.48
CA ILE A 378 -11.85 15.31 22.19
C ILE A 378 -11.16 16.64 21.87
N ARG A 379 -11.20 17.10 20.61
CA ARG A 379 -10.62 18.38 20.18
C ARG A 379 -11.33 19.57 20.80
N THR A 380 -12.66 19.56 20.78
CA THR A 380 -13.47 20.62 21.38
C THR A 380 -13.19 20.71 22.88
N ALA A 381 -13.16 19.59 23.60
CA ALA A 381 -12.82 19.55 25.01
C ALA A 381 -11.41 20.09 25.30
N LYS A 382 -10.40 19.69 24.50
CA LYS A 382 -9.03 20.22 24.63
C LYS A 382 -8.92 21.73 24.36
N LYS A 383 -9.70 22.26 23.40
CA LYS A 383 -9.76 23.71 23.14
C LYS A 383 -10.39 24.49 24.30
N LEU A 384 -11.42 23.92 24.94
CA LEU A 384 -12.08 24.53 26.10
C LEU A 384 -11.20 24.50 27.36
N LEU A 385 -10.40 23.47 27.55
CA LEU A 385 -9.47 23.34 28.70
C LEU A 385 -8.18 24.17 28.56
N LYS A 386 -7.88 24.70 27.36
CA LYS A 386 -6.74 25.59 27.10
C LYS A 386 -7.10 27.08 27.16
N ARG A 387 -8.39 27.41 27.40
CA ARG A 387 -8.90 28.74 27.72
C ARG A 387 -9.08 28.89 29.21
#